data_6c185c47db26b5f1a7b2ae45b32fc3ec
#
_entry.id   6c185c47db26b5f1a7b2ae45b32fc3ec
#
_cell.length_a   1.000
_cell.length_b   1.000
_cell.length_c   1.000
_cell.angle_alpha   90.00
_cell.angle_beta   90.00
_cell.angle_gamma   90.00
#
_symmetry.space_group_name_H-M   'P 1'
#
loop_
_entity.id
_entity.type
_entity.pdbx_description
1 polymer ?
#
loop_
_entity_poly.entity_id
_entity_poly.type
_entity_poly.pdbx_seq_one_letter_code
_entity_poly.pdbx_strand_id
1 'polypeptide(L)'
;MEKLKIRVLSIFILVVIVALTTSCDSTIKKRSDQKENNNQLHAYWTRNANIYEVNIRQFTDEGSINEFRKQLPRLKEMGVDILWIMPIHPIGEVNRKGTLGSYYAVKDYKQINPEFGSIEDLRNLVDEAHNLGMYVILDWVANHSAWDNPWATRHPDWYKKDDDGNFVSPYDWTDVIAFDYSNPVLRDSMMDALKFWVSETDIDGYRCDFPGMVPVDFWNRVRYELDSIKPVFMLAEDEDNDDLLREAFDMNYGWKLHHIMNEIAQGKQNSNDIWDYFDWNDSIYPSYSYRMYFTSNHDENSWNGTVQERMGDAAEVMAVLSYTIPGMGMIYNGQEAGLNKRLAFFEKDTISWDEMPYYNLYSTLNKLKKDNPALWNGEYGGSITRLGDESNQYVFAFYREADNNNVISILNLSNKPQSFEFESSNINGDYMDAIKGETITIQGKTVINMDAWDYLVLVK
;
A
#
# COMPACT_ATOMS: atom_id res chain seq x y z
N MET A 1 65.13 27.41 -12.86
CA MET A 1 64.45 26.54 -11.88
C MET A 1 63.28 27.22 -11.19
N GLU A 2 63.33 28.53 -10.87
CA GLU A 2 62.23 29.26 -10.22
C GLU A 2 60.96 29.41 -11.10
N LYS A 3 61.10 29.69 -12.40
CA LYS A 3 59.94 29.80 -13.33
C LYS A 3 59.14 28.51 -13.47
N LEU A 4 59.76 27.34 -13.24
CA LEU A 4 59.11 26.04 -13.32
C LEU A 4 58.32 25.74 -12.02
N LYS A 5 58.82 26.18 -10.84
CA LYS A 5 58.14 26.05 -9.55
C LYS A 5 56.87 26.88 -9.48
N ILE A 6 56.86 28.10 -10.04
CA ILE A 6 55.69 28.97 -10.06
C ILE A 6 54.57 28.38 -10.97
N ARG A 7 54.91 27.78 -12.10
CA ARG A 7 53.91 27.14 -13.00
C ARG A 7 53.28 25.88 -12.39
N VAL A 8 54.05 25.06 -11.66
CA VAL A 8 53.55 23.88 -10.97
C VAL A 8 52.66 24.25 -9.83
N LEU A 9 52.98 25.30 -9.07
CA LEU A 9 52.17 25.80 -7.96
C LEU A 9 50.85 26.41 -8.47
N SER A 10 50.85 27.12 -9.61
CA SER A 10 49.63 27.68 -10.21
C SER A 10 48.68 26.61 -10.76
N ILE A 11 49.22 25.53 -11.32
CA ILE A 11 48.43 24.39 -11.80
C ILE A 11 47.80 23.63 -10.61
N PHE A 12 48.55 23.45 -9.51
CA PHE A 12 48.01 22.78 -8.31
C PHE A 12 46.93 23.62 -7.62
N ILE A 13 47.04 24.94 -7.56
CA ILE A 13 46.02 25.84 -7.02
C ILE A 13 44.78 25.83 -7.93
N LEU A 14 44.92 25.77 -9.27
CA LEU A 14 43.79 25.73 -10.19
C LEU A 14 43.04 24.41 -10.11
N VAL A 15 43.72 23.27 -9.95
CA VAL A 15 43.10 21.94 -9.78
C VAL A 15 42.38 21.84 -8.43
N VAL A 16 42.94 22.42 -7.36
CA VAL A 16 42.28 22.43 -6.04
C VAL A 16 41.04 23.35 -6.05
N ILE A 17 41.07 24.48 -6.76
CA ILE A 17 39.91 25.38 -6.88
C ILE A 17 38.80 24.71 -7.72
N VAL A 18 39.14 24.01 -8.81
CA VAL A 18 38.15 23.26 -9.63
C VAL A 18 37.56 22.08 -8.84
N ALA A 19 38.36 21.37 -8.06
CA ALA A 19 37.88 20.29 -7.21
C ALA A 19 36.98 20.80 -6.05
N LEU A 20 37.24 21.96 -5.51
CA LEU A 20 36.40 22.59 -4.48
C LEU A 20 35.11 23.16 -5.06
N THR A 21 35.10 23.70 -6.28
CA THR A 21 33.87 24.19 -6.93
C THR A 21 32.96 23.05 -7.38
N THR A 22 33.51 21.96 -7.91
CA THR A 22 32.70 20.77 -8.26
C THR A 22 32.16 20.04 -7.02
N SER A 23 32.88 20.01 -5.90
CA SER A 23 32.39 19.49 -4.63
C SER A 23 31.34 20.41 -4.00
N CYS A 24 31.47 21.72 -4.15
CA CYS A 24 30.50 22.71 -3.64
C CYS A 24 29.21 22.68 -4.48
N ASP A 25 29.31 22.58 -5.82
CA ASP A 25 28.14 22.47 -6.70
C ASP A 25 27.36 21.16 -6.48
N SER A 26 28.04 20.03 -6.25
CA SER A 26 27.37 18.77 -5.94
C SER A 26 26.71 18.79 -4.56
N THR A 27 27.29 19.51 -3.60
CA THR A 27 26.74 19.69 -2.24
C THR A 27 25.59 20.70 -2.24
N ILE A 28 25.68 21.76 -3.06
CA ILE A 28 24.60 22.75 -3.23
C ILE A 28 23.44 22.11 -4.01
N LYS A 29 23.70 21.31 -5.05
CA LYS A 29 22.68 20.57 -5.77
C LYS A 29 22.00 19.52 -4.90
N LYS A 30 22.74 18.74 -4.10
CA LYS A 30 22.16 17.85 -3.07
C LYS A 30 21.37 18.60 -2.00
N ARG A 31 21.77 19.82 -1.62
CA ARG A 31 21.01 20.65 -0.68
C ARG A 31 19.80 21.33 -1.33
N SER A 32 19.83 21.68 -2.62
CA SER A 32 18.64 22.15 -3.34
C SER A 32 17.64 21.02 -3.56
N ASP A 33 18.11 19.83 -3.93
CA ASP A 33 17.28 18.63 -4.06
C ASP A 33 16.67 18.19 -2.72
N GLN A 34 17.38 18.35 -1.59
CA GLN A 34 16.83 18.17 -0.25
C GLN A 34 15.87 19.29 0.18
N LYS A 35 16.03 20.53 -0.32
CA LYS A 35 15.11 21.63 -0.01
C LYS A 35 13.84 21.59 -0.85
N GLU A 36 13.88 21.08 -2.08
CA GLU A 36 12.68 20.79 -2.86
C GLU A 36 11.90 19.60 -2.26
N ASN A 37 12.61 18.59 -1.71
CA ASN A 37 11.98 17.46 -1.01
C ASN A 37 11.34 17.80 0.35
N ASN A 38 11.73 18.91 1.00
CA ASN A 38 11.15 19.28 2.30
C ASN A 38 9.75 19.89 2.24
N ASN A 39 9.13 20.00 1.07
CA ASN A 39 7.72 20.40 0.89
C ASN A 39 6.86 19.29 0.27
N GLN A 40 7.40 18.10 0.00
CA GLN A 40 6.63 16.96 -0.47
C GLN A 40 6.14 16.15 0.73
N LEU A 41 4.83 16.03 0.87
CA LEU A 41 4.19 15.23 1.91
C LEU A 41 4.56 13.74 1.78
N HIS A 42 4.81 13.27 0.55
CA HIS A 42 5.09 11.88 0.24
C HIS A 42 6.52 11.65 -0.21
N ALA A 43 7.11 10.52 0.18
CA ALA A 43 8.38 10.08 -0.37
C ALA A 43 8.25 9.86 -1.90
N TYR A 44 9.12 10.46 -2.69
CA TYR A 44 9.03 10.47 -4.16
C TYR A 44 8.91 9.08 -4.80
N TRP A 45 9.48 8.05 -4.19
CA TRP A 45 9.42 6.68 -4.68
C TRP A 45 8.00 6.07 -4.66
N THR A 46 7.06 6.63 -3.87
CA THR A 46 5.69 6.13 -3.74
C THR A 46 4.79 6.47 -4.93
N ARG A 47 5.20 7.42 -5.78
CA ARG A 47 4.38 7.97 -6.85
C ARG A 47 3.83 6.95 -7.86
N ASN A 48 4.56 5.86 -8.09
CA ASN A 48 4.17 4.80 -9.02
C ASN A 48 4.29 3.40 -8.40
N ALA A 49 4.28 3.36 -7.07
CA ALA A 49 4.39 2.11 -6.31
C ALA A 49 3.05 1.36 -6.24
N ASN A 50 3.16 0.08 -5.97
CA ASN A 50 2.10 -0.84 -5.59
C ASN A 50 2.48 -1.52 -4.27
N ILE A 51 1.51 -2.20 -3.63
CA ILE A 51 1.70 -2.90 -2.36
C ILE A 51 1.46 -4.40 -2.53
N TYR A 52 2.25 -5.19 -1.82
CA TYR A 52 2.04 -6.61 -1.62
C TYR A 52 1.97 -6.90 -0.11
N GLU A 53 0.81 -7.30 0.37
CA GLU A 53 0.57 -7.65 1.76
C GLU A 53 1.07 -9.06 2.06
N VAL A 54 1.84 -9.22 3.12
CA VAL A 54 2.54 -10.46 3.48
C VAL A 54 2.15 -10.93 4.87
N ASN A 55 1.58 -12.12 4.95
CA ASN A 55 1.39 -12.86 6.19
C ASN A 55 2.53 -13.89 6.35
N ILE A 56 3.54 -13.58 7.13
CA ILE A 56 4.71 -14.46 7.34
C ILE A 56 4.31 -15.87 7.80
N ARG A 57 3.35 -15.96 8.73
CA ARG A 57 2.89 -17.27 9.26
C ARG A 57 2.33 -18.18 8.17
N GLN A 58 1.63 -17.60 7.20
CA GLN A 58 0.85 -18.33 6.21
C GLN A 58 1.55 -18.50 4.85
N PHE A 59 2.61 -17.71 4.61
CA PHE A 59 3.24 -17.60 3.29
C PHE A 59 3.96 -18.89 2.87
N THR A 60 4.70 -19.51 3.82
CA THR A 60 5.44 -20.75 3.60
C THR A 60 5.07 -21.80 4.65
N ASP A 61 5.45 -23.05 4.41
CA ASP A 61 5.23 -24.15 5.36
C ASP A 61 5.93 -23.88 6.71
N GLU A 62 7.14 -23.31 6.69
CA GLU A 62 7.87 -22.93 7.90
C GLU A 62 7.25 -21.70 8.57
N GLY A 63 6.74 -20.74 7.78
CA GLY A 63 6.16 -19.50 8.26
C GLY A 63 7.20 -18.57 8.90
N SER A 64 8.40 -18.50 8.32
CA SER A 64 9.51 -17.69 8.83
C SER A 64 9.91 -16.57 7.87
N ILE A 65 10.51 -15.50 8.42
CA ILE A 65 11.07 -14.37 7.67
C ILE A 65 12.12 -14.87 6.68
N ASN A 66 12.97 -15.81 7.06
CA ASN A 66 14.03 -16.34 6.20
C ASN A 66 13.48 -17.14 5.01
N GLU A 67 12.37 -17.87 5.19
CA GLU A 67 11.75 -18.59 4.07
C GLU A 67 11.00 -17.63 3.15
N PHE A 68 10.31 -16.63 3.70
CA PHE A 68 9.69 -15.57 2.89
C PHE A 68 10.75 -14.81 2.07
N ARG A 69 11.90 -14.46 2.67
CA ARG A 69 12.99 -13.75 1.99
C ARG A 69 13.43 -14.40 0.68
N LYS A 70 13.38 -15.73 0.57
CA LYS A 70 13.68 -16.46 -0.66
C LYS A 70 12.73 -16.13 -1.83
N GLN A 71 11.58 -15.53 -1.55
CA GLN A 71 10.58 -15.15 -2.54
C GLN A 71 10.78 -13.72 -3.09
N LEU A 72 11.66 -12.92 -2.49
CA LEU A 72 11.90 -11.53 -2.91
C LEU A 72 12.25 -11.39 -4.40
N PRO A 73 13.12 -12.25 -5.00
CA PRO A 73 13.40 -12.16 -6.44
C PRO A 73 12.15 -12.38 -7.30
N ARG A 74 11.28 -13.33 -6.96
CA ARG A 74 10.01 -13.59 -7.67
C ARG A 74 9.05 -12.40 -7.55
N LEU A 75 8.90 -11.83 -6.35
CA LEU A 75 8.05 -10.66 -6.13
C LEU A 75 8.57 -9.44 -6.88
N LYS A 76 9.90 -9.26 -6.92
CA LYS A 76 10.50 -8.19 -7.73
C LYS A 76 10.27 -8.40 -9.23
N GLU A 77 10.39 -9.62 -9.73
CA GLU A 77 10.07 -9.95 -11.13
C GLU A 77 8.59 -9.68 -11.44
N MET A 78 7.69 -9.97 -10.51
CA MET A 78 6.27 -9.62 -10.61
C MET A 78 6.03 -8.09 -10.58
N GLY A 79 7.02 -7.28 -10.22
CA GLY A 79 6.95 -5.83 -10.21
C GLY A 79 6.42 -5.24 -8.89
N VAL A 80 6.53 -5.96 -7.78
CA VAL A 80 6.20 -5.46 -6.44
C VAL A 80 7.17 -4.36 -6.03
N ASP A 81 6.65 -3.28 -5.45
CA ASP A 81 7.42 -2.16 -4.93
C ASP A 81 7.44 -2.09 -3.41
N ILE A 82 6.31 -2.28 -2.74
CA ILE A 82 6.19 -2.20 -1.27
C ILE A 82 5.76 -3.56 -0.72
N LEU A 83 6.51 -4.07 0.23
CA LEU A 83 6.15 -5.23 1.03
C LEU A 83 5.54 -4.73 2.35
N TRP A 84 4.23 -4.92 2.53
CA TRP A 84 3.58 -4.70 3.82
C TRP A 84 3.58 -6.01 4.60
N ILE A 85 4.43 -6.09 5.61
CA ILE A 85 4.53 -7.26 6.50
C ILE A 85 3.52 -7.11 7.65
N MET A 86 2.57 -8.04 7.76
CA MET A 86 1.63 -8.14 8.89
C MET A 86 2.36 -8.20 10.22
N PRO A 87 1.69 -7.97 11.39
CA PRO A 87 2.40 -7.80 12.66
C PRO A 87 3.36 -8.95 12.96
N ILE A 88 4.62 -8.61 13.27
CA ILE A 88 5.72 -9.56 13.50
C ILE A 88 6.03 -9.78 14.97
N HIS A 89 5.32 -9.12 15.86
CA HIS A 89 5.61 -9.11 17.30
C HIS A 89 5.21 -10.42 18.00
N PRO A 90 5.81 -10.73 19.16
CA PRO A 90 5.32 -11.81 20.02
C PRO A 90 3.85 -11.62 20.35
N ILE A 91 3.10 -12.72 20.32
CA ILE A 91 1.65 -12.74 20.54
C ILE A 91 1.35 -13.08 21.99
N GLY A 92 0.36 -12.37 22.58
CA GLY A 92 -0.12 -12.63 23.95
C GLY A 92 -0.64 -14.06 24.15
N GLU A 93 -0.54 -14.55 25.38
CA GLU A 93 -1.00 -15.87 25.78
C GLU A 93 -2.26 -15.82 26.67
N VAL A 94 -2.44 -14.72 27.40
CA VAL A 94 -3.62 -14.51 28.25
C VAL A 94 -4.82 -14.15 27.38
N ASN A 95 -5.91 -14.88 27.54
CA ASN A 95 -7.14 -14.74 26.72
C ASN A 95 -6.93 -14.98 25.21
N ARG A 96 -5.88 -15.69 24.83
CA ARG A 96 -5.54 -16.01 23.45
C ARG A 96 -6.69 -16.70 22.73
N LYS A 97 -7.01 -16.24 21.52
CA LYS A 97 -7.96 -16.91 20.60
C LYS A 97 -7.21 -17.93 19.76
N GLY A 98 -7.76 -19.14 19.57
CA GLY A 98 -7.11 -20.25 18.86
C GLY A 98 -5.80 -20.72 19.51
N THR A 99 -5.00 -21.50 18.80
CA THR A 99 -3.75 -22.06 19.33
C THR A 99 -2.57 -21.10 19.22
N LEU A 100 -2.48 -20.33 18.13
CA LEU A 100 -1.36 -19.42 17.87
C LEU A 100 -1.69 -17.95 18.16
N GLY A 101 -2.96 -17.60 18.30
CA GLY A 101 -3.41 -16.26 18.65
C GLY A 101 -3.43 -15.28 17.46
N SER A 102 -3.99 -14.10 17.76
CA SER A 102 -4.03 -12.98 16.83
C SER A 102 -2.68 -12.30 16.70
N TYR A 103 -2.26 -12.00 15.48
CA TYR A 103 -1.09 -11.15 15.17
C TYR A 103 -1.21 -9.78 15.84
N TYR A 104 -2.44 -9.29 16.04
CA TYR A 104 -2.75 -7.99 16.62
C TYR A 104 -2.77 -7.98 18.15
N ALA A 105 -2.64 -9.14 18.81
CA ALA A 105 -2.47 -9.21 20.28
C ALA A 105 -0.98 -9.08 20.65
N VAL A 106 -0.44 -7.85 20.51
CA VAL A 106 1.01 -7.58 20.66
C VAL A 106 1.45 -7.69 22.10
N LYS A 107 2.37 -8.63 22.38
CA LYS A 107 2.97 -8.85 23.71
C LYS A 107 4.20 -7.98 23.97
N ASP A 108 5.01 -7.67 22.94
CA ASP A 108 6.18 -6.80 23.06
C ASP A 108 6.45 -6.06 21.76
N TYR A 109 6.44 -4.73 21.82
CA TYR A 109 6.57 -3.86 20.65
C TYR A 109 7.99 -3.77 20.06
N LYS A 110 9.01 -4.26 20.76
CA LYS A 110 10.42 -4.21 20.31
C LYS A 110 11.04 -5.58 20.10
N GLN A 111 10.23 -6.62 19.99
CA GLN A 111 10.69 -7.99 19.72
C GLN A 111 9.96 -8.57 18.51
N ILE A 112 10.61 -9.53 17.86
CA ILE A 112 10.01 -10.37 16.82
C ILE A 112 9.51 -11.66 17.48
N ASN A 113 8.36 -12.14 17.01
CA ASN A 113 7.83 -13.45 17.39
C ASN A 113 8.88 -14.52 17.04
N PRO A 114 9.34 -15.33 18.04
CA PRO A 114 10.31 -16.38 17.79
C PRO A 114 9.91 -17.39 16.71
N GLU A 115 8.59 -17.54 16.44
CA GLU A 115 8.11 -18.36 15.32
C GLU A 115 8.53 -17.79 13.95
N PHE A 116 8.67 -16.48 13.84
CA PHE A 116 9.02 -15.81 12.58
C PHE A 116 10.52 -15.63 12.39
N GLY A 117 11.29 -15.58 13.46
CA GLY A 117 12.75 -15.39 13.42
C GLY A 117 13.26 -14.35 14.41
N SER A 118 14.25 -13.59 14.01
CA SER A 118 14.96 -12.60 14.82
C SER A 118 14.98 -11.21 14.17
N ILE A 119 15.40 -10.19 14.92
CA ILE A 119 15.63 -8.84 14.38
C ILE A 119 16.68 -8.86 13.26
N GLU A 120 17.69 -9.70 13.37
CA GLU A 120 18.71 -9.87 12.33
C GLU A 120 18.12 -10.47 11.04
N ASP A 121 17.17 -11.41 11.16
CA ASP A 121 16.48 -11.95 9.98
C ASP A 121 15.65 -10.90 9.27
N LEU A 122 15.01 -9.98 10.03
CA LEU A 122 14.28 -8.85 9.45
C LEU A 122 15.25 -7.85 8.80
N ARG A 123 16.39 -7.51 9.41
CA ARG A 123 17.42 -6.67 8.77
C ARG A 123 17.85 -7.25 7.43
N ASN A 124 18.18 -8.53 7.42
CA ASN A 124 18.59 -9.22 6.19
C ASN A 124 17.49 -9.21 5.12
N LEU A 125 16.22 -9.29 5.51
CA LEU A 125 15.09 -9.16 4.58
C LEU A 125 15.00 -7.75 4.01
N VAL A 126 15.08 -6.72 4.87
CA VAL A 126 15.02 -5.32 4.45
C VAL A 126 16.19 -4.95 3.54
N ASP A 127 17.41 -5.33 3.91
CA ASP A 127 18.61 -5.10 3.10
C ASP A 127 18.50 -5.75 1.71
N GLU A 128 17.99 -6.98 1.63
CA GLU A 128 17.81 -7.68 0.37
C GLU A 128 16.68 -7.05 -0.46
N ALA A 129 15.57 -6.65 0.17
CA ALA A 129 14.49 -5.93 -0.49
C ALA A 129 14.99 -4.59 -1.08
N HIS A 130 15.75 -3.80 -0.31
CA HIS A 130 16.37 -2.56 -0.76
C HIS A 130 17.34 -2.78 -1.93
N ASN A 131 18.18 -3.81 -1.86
CA ASN A 131 19.09 -4.18 -2.96
C ASN A 131 18.35 -4.54 -4.25
N LEU A 132 17.14 -5.06 -4.15
CA LEU A 132 16.24 -5.34 -5.27
C LEU A 132 15.42 -4.11 -5.69
N GLY A 133 15.51 -2.98 -4.96
CA GLY A 133 14.72 -1.77 -5.18
C GLY A 133 13.25 -1.94 -4.80
N MET A 134 12.99 -2.67 -3.73
CA MET A 134 11.71 -2.77 -3.04
C MET A 134 11.80 -2.09 -1.67
N TYR A 135 10.66 -1.73 -1.10
CA TYR A 135 10.52 -1.08 0.20
C TYR A 135 9.75 -1.97 1.16
N VAL A 136 9.99 -1.82 2.46
CA VAL A 136 9.36 -2.66 3.50
C VAL A 136 8.66 -1.78 4.52
N ILE A 137 7.37 -2.01 4.73
CA ILE A 137 6.61 -1.40 5.82
C ILE A 137 6.10 -2.47 6.78
N LEU A 138 6.03 -2.13 8.06
CA LEU A 138 5.50 -3.03 9.09
C LEU A 138 4.07 -2.65 9.47
N ASP A 139 3.28 -3.66 9.80
CA ASP A 139 1.98 -3.45 10.43
C ASP A 139 2.15 -3.05 11.89
N TRP A 140 1.44 -1.99 12.31
CA TRP A 140 1.58 -1.41 13.63
C TRP A 140 0.26 -1.29 14.38
N VAL A 141 0.20 -1.90 15.55
CA VAL A 141 -0.99 -1.95 16.40
C VAL A 141 -0.84 -0.95 17.54
N ALA A 142 -1.34 0.28 17.35
CA ALA A 142 -1.19 1.33 18.35
C ALA A 142 -2.36 1.44 19.32
N ASN A 143 -3.55 0.96 18.96
CA ASN A 143 -4.77 1.17 19.74
C ASN A 143 -4.87 0.28 21.00
N HIS A 144 -4.24 -0.89 20.98
CA HIS A 144 -4.37 -1.91 22.04
C HIS A 144 -3.12 -2.79 22.12
N SER A 145 -3.02 -3.61 23.17
CA SER A 145 -2.01 -4.66 23.29
C SER A 145 -2.60 -5.94 23.90
N ALA A 146 -1.82 -7.01 23.91
CA ALA A 146 -2.17 -8.22 24.65
C ALA A 146 -2.28 -7.95 26.16
N TRP A 147 -3.06 -8.78 26.87
CA TRP A 147 -3.24 -8.71 28.32
C TRP A 147 -1.93 -8.91 29.09
N ASP A 148 -1.03 -9.75 28.60
CA ASP A 148 0.27 -10.07 29.18
C ASP A 148 1.42 -9.26 28.54
N ASN A 149 1.12 -8.15 27.89
CA ASN A 149 2.13 -7.15 27.55
C ASN A 149 2.78 -6.63 28.84
N PRO A 150 4.12 -6.58 28.97
CA PRO A 150 4.80 -6.06 30.17
C PRO A 150 4.35 -4.67 30.61
N TRP A 151 3.85 -3.84 29.71
CA TRP A 151 3.31 -2.51 30.02
C TRP A 151 2.03 -2.60 30.87
N ALA A 152 1.20 -3.61 30.68
CA ALA A 152 -0.01 -3.78 31.47
C ALA A 152 0.28 -3.98 32.98
N THR A 153 1.40 -4.65 33.30
CA THR A 153 1.83 -4.84 34.68
C THR A 153 2.62 -3.66 35.23
N ARG A 154 3.53 -3.08 34.43
CA ARG A 154 4.42 -2.00 34.89
C ARG A 154 3.75 -0.65 34.92
N HIS A 155 2.78 -0.42 34.01
CA HIS A 155 2.12 0.85 33.77
C HIS A 155 0.61 0.64 33.56
N PRO A 156 -0.13 0.15 34.56
CA PRO A 156 -1.56 -0.11 34.44
C PRO A 156 -2.41 1.16 34.24
N ASP A 157 -1.79 2.34 34.43
CA ASP A 157 -2.34 3.66 34.11
C ASP A 157 -2.25 4.05 32.64
N TRP A 158 -1.60 3.24 31.80
CA TRP A 158 -1.56 3.43 30.35
C TRP A 158 -2.77 2.82 29.63
N TYR A 159 -3.62 2.12 30.35
CA TYR A 159 -4.75 1.37 29.78
C TYR A 159 -6.08 1.93 30.24
N LYS A 160 -7.06 1.91 29.35
CA LYS A 160 -8.44 2.26 29.67
C LYS A 160 -9.01 1.30 30.70
N LYS A 161 -9.80 1.84 31.63
CA LYS A 161 -10.47 1.10 32.69
C LYS A 161 -11.95 1.43 32.76
N ASP A 162 -12.72 0.43 33.15
CA ASP A 162 -14.11 0.62 33.50
C ASP A 162 -14.26 1.28 34.93
N ASP A 163 -15.50 1.52 35.34
CA ASP A 163 -15.81 2.14 36.63
C ASP A 163 -15.39 1.28 37.84
N ASP A 164 -15.20 -0.03 37.64
CA ASP A 164 -14.71 -0.98 38.64
C ASP A 164 -13.20 -1.10 38.68
N GLY A 165 -12.49 -0.42 37.76
CA GLY A 165 -11.04 -0.39 37.64
C GLY A 165 -10.43 -1.54 36.83
N ASN A 166 -11.24 -2.34 36.14
CA ASN A 166 -10.77 -3.40 35.26
C ASN A 166 -10.35 -2.84 33.90
N PHE A 167 -9.39 -3.47 33.26
CA PHE A 167 -9.01 -3.13 31.87
C PHE A 167 -10.15 -3.39 30.89
N VAL A 168 -10.30 -2.51 29.90
CA VAL A 168 -11.34 -2.57 28.87
C VAL A 168 -10.76 -3.10 27.56
N SER A 169 -11.43 -4.11 26.99
CA SER A 169 -11.16 -4.54 25.61
C SER A 169 -11.86 -3.61 24.61
N PRO A 170 -11.23 -3.23 23.47
CA PRO A 170 -11.95 -2.53 22.43
C PRO A 170 -12.92 -3.49 21.73
N TYR A 171 -14.17 -3.06 21.54
CA TYR A 171 -15.23 -3.88 20.92
C TYR A 171 -15.38 -5.27 21.63
N ASP A 172 -15.51 -6.33 20.82
CA ASP A 172 -15.56 -7.74 21.24
C ASP A 172 -14.19 -8.46 21.16
N TRP A 173 -13.07 -7.68 21.07
CA TRP A 173 -11.72 -8.21 20.97
C TRP A 173 -11.16 -8.60 22.35
N THR A 174 -11.67 -9.68 22.89
CA THR A 174 -11.43 -10.11 24.28
C THR A 174 -10.00 -10.54 24.58
N ASP A 175 -9.16 -10.73 23.57
CA ASP A 175 -7.75 -11.11 23.66
C ASP A 175 -6.79 -9.91 23.79
N VAL A 176 -7.32 -8.68 23.77
CA VAL A 176 -6.53 -7.45 23.89
C VAL A 176 -7.16 -6.44 24.83
N ILE A 177 -6.38 -5.43 25.25
CA ILE A 177 -6.78 -4.33 26.14
C ILE A 177 -6.41 -2.98 25.52
N ALA A 178 -7.32 -2.01 25.63
CA ALA A 178 -7.20 -0.69 25.00
C ALA A 178 -6.24 0.24 25.75
N PHE A 179 -5.39 0.95 24.99
CA PHE A 179 -4.56 2.02 25.55
C PHE A 179 -5.33 3.31 25.82
N ASP A 180 -4.87 4.07 26.82
CA ASP A 180 -5.33 5.41 27.14
C ASP A 180 -4.32 6.48 26.71
N TYR A 181 -4.52 7.02 25.53
CA TYR A 181 -3.63 8.06 24.94
C TYR A 181 -3.75 9.42 25.62
N SER A 182 -4.53 9.59 26.68
CA SER A 182 -4.44 10.77 27.55
C SER A 182 -3.13 10.78 28.36
N ASN A 183 -2.49 9.60 28.53
CA ASN A 183 -1.22 9.46 29.24
C ASN A 183 -0.03 9.84 28.33
N PRO A 184 0.73 10.91 28.65
CA PRO A 184 1.84 11.36 27.79
C PRO A 184 3.02 10.38 27.80
N VAL A 185 3.22 9.59 28.87
CA VAL A 185 4.34 8.64 28.95
C VAL A 185 4.08 7.43 28.03
N LEU A 186 2.82 7.01 27.92
CA LEU A 186 2.45 6.01 26.89
C LEU A 186 2.77 6.53 25.50
N ARG A 187 2.37 7.77 25.18
CA ARG A 187 2.64 8.37 23.86
C ARG A 187 4.13 8.37 23.52
N ASP A 188 4.99 8.76 24.46
CA ASP A 188 6.44 8.76 24.28
C ASP A 188 6.99 7.35 24.09
N SER A 189 6.48 6.38 24.86
CA SER A 189 6.93 4.98 24.79
C SER A 189 6.49 4.29 23.49
N MET A 190 5.28 4.57 23.01
CA MET A 190 4.78 4.06 21.74
C MET A 190 5.58 4.64 20.56
N MET A 191 5.88 5.95 20.61
CA MET A 191 6.73 6.58 19.60
C MET A 191 8.15 6.05 19.61
N ASP A 192 8.73 5.81 20.78
CA ASP A 192 10.06 5.22 20.91
C ASP A 192 10.10 3.77 20.35
N ALA A 193 8.99 3.04 20.45
CA ALA A 193 8.87 1.72 19.83
C ALA A 193 8.79 1.81 18.29
N LEU A 194 8.06 2.79 17.73
CA LEU A 194 8.05 3.06 16.29
C LEU A 194 9.43 3.47 15.76
N LYS A 195 10.10 4.39 16.44
CA LYS A 195 11.45 4.85 16.07
C LYS A 195 12.47 3.71 16.10
N PHE A 196 12.31 2.76 17.03
CA PHE A 196 13.20 1.61 17.17
C PHE A 196 13.29 0.80 15.86
N TRP A 197 12.17 0.46 15.23
CA TRP A 197 12.19 -0.36 14.02
C TRP A 197 12.80 0.37 12.82
N VAL A 198 12.47 1.65 12.63
CA VAL A 198 13.09 2.46 11.56
C VAL A 198 14.60 2.56 11.75
N SER A 199 15.06 2.79 13.00
CA SER A 199 16.50 2.95 13.28
C SER A 199 17.26 1.63 13.24
N GLU A 200 16.67 0.52 13.72
CA GLU A 200 17.37 -0.75 13.90
C GLU A 200 17.31 -1.65 12.66
N THR A 201 16.28 -1.49 11.82
CA THR A 201 16.06 -2.40 10.69
C THR A 201 15.90 -1.70 9.36
N ASP A 202 15.98 -0.35 9.34
CA ASP A 202 15.87 0.51 8.15
C ASP A 202 14.56 0.31 7.34
N ILE A 203 13.46 -0.10 7.98
CA ILE A 203 12.15 -0.17 7.32
C ILE A 203 11.71 1.19 6.80
N ASP A 204 10.83 1.20 5.82
CA ASP A 204 10.41 2.39 5.07
C ASP A 204 9.09 2.99 5.54
N GLY A 205 8.50 2.46 6.60
CA GLY A 205 7.26 2.99 7.17
C GLY A 205 6.35 1.96 7.79
N TYR A 206 5.06 2.32 7.87
CA TYR A 206 4.07 1.53 8.58
C TYR A 206 2.70 1.51 7.89
N ARG A 207 2.00 0.39 8.02
CA ARG A 207 0.54 0.33 8.00
C ARG A 207 0.07 0.36 9.44
N CYS A 208 -0.80 1.28 9.80
CA CYS A 208 -1.31 1.41 11.15
C CYS A 208 -2.73 0.85 11.26
N ASP A 209 -2.89 -0.09 12.19
CA ASP A 209 -4.14 -0.74 12.54
C ASP A 209 -5.06 0.24 13.30
N PHE A 210 -6.30 0.41 12.82
CA PHE A 210 -7.33 1.28 13.42
C PHE A 210 -6.80 2.64 13.93
N PRO A 211 -6.05 3.43 13.12
CA PRO A 211 -5.43 4.67 13.58
C PRO A 211 -6.44 5.74 13.97
N GLY A 212 -7.68 5.70 13.48
CA GLY A 212 -8.77 6.59 13.88
C GLY A 212 -9.17 6.49 15.34
N MET A 213 -8.81 5.39 16.02
CA MET A 213 -9.01 5.22 17.47
C MET A 213 -7.91 5.83 18.34
N VAL A 214 -6.85 6.34 17.72
CA VAL A 214 -5.69 6.99 18.37
C VAL A 214 -5.69 8.46 17.98
N PRO A 215 -5.40 9.41 18.89
CA PRO A 215 -5.47 10.83 18.60
C PRO A 215 -4.63 11.28 17.40
N VAL A 216 -5.18 12.10 16.53
CA VAL A 216 -4.52 12.61 15.32
C VAL A 216 -3.22 13.37 15.64
N ASP A 217 -3.22 14.16 16.72
CA ASP A 217 -2.04 14.90 17.16
C ASP A 217 -0.87 13.98 17.59
N PHE A 218 -1.16 12.76 18.05
CA PHE A 218 -0.14 11.76 18.29
C PHE A 218 0.48 11.30 16.95
N TRP A 219 -0.34 10.99 15.94
CA TRP A 219 0.13 10.56 14.63
C TRP A 219 0.94 11.64 13.90
N ASN A 220 0.51 12.92 13.98
CA ASN A 220 1.25 14.04 13.42
C ASN A 220 2.65 14.15 14.04
N ARG A 221 2.74 13.99 15.38
CA ARG A 221 4.02 13.95 16.08
C ARG A 221 4.86 12.74 15.67
N VAL A 222 4.26 11.55 15.55
CA VAL A 222 4.94 10.33 15.09
C VAL A 222 5.55 10.56 13.71
N ARG A 223 4.77 11.09 12.75
CA ARG A 223 5.25 11.38 11.41
C ARG A 223 6.48 12.29 11.44
N TYR A 224 6.40 13.39 12.13
CA TYR A 224 7.51 14.34 12.26
C TYR A 224 8.78 13.68 12.83
N GLU A 225 8.65 12.88 13.88
CA GLU A 225 9.77 12.20 14.52
C GLU A 225 10.37 11.10 13.65
N LEU A 226 9.56 10.33 12.92
CA LEU A 226 10.04 9.31 11.99
C LEU A 226 10.76 9.92 10.79
N ASP A 227 10.18 10.97 10.18
CA ASP A 227 10.80 11.69 9.06
C ASP A 227 12.12 12.36 9.44
N SER A 228 12.34 12.63 10.74
CA SER A 228 13.64 13.11 11.23
C SER A 228 14.75 12.05 11.14
N ILE A 229 14.39 10.77 11.09
CA ILE A 229 15.33 9.65 10.90
C ILE A 229 15.51 9.40 9.40
N LYS A 230 14.42 9.12 8.69
CA LYS A 230 14.34 9.00 7.23
C LYS A 230 12.88 9.25 6.78
N PRO A 231 12.64 9.76 5.57
CA PRO A 231 11.28 9.88 5.04
C PRO A 231 10.59 8.51 5.04
N VAL A 232 9.43 8.40 5.71
CA VAL A 232 8.67 7.16 5.83
C VAL A 232 7.36 7.23 5.03
N PHE A 233 6.83 6.08 4.68
CA PHE A 233 5.50 5.91 4.09
C PHE A 233 4.53 5.40 5.16
N MET A 234 3.38 6.10 5.31
CA MET A 234 2.40 5.80 6.33
C MET A 234 1.04 5.47 5.70
N LEU A 235 0.54 4.26 5.94
CA LEU A 235 -0.77 3.77 5.50
C LEU A 235 -1.71 3.65 6.70
N ALA A 236 -2.86 4.31 6.63
CA ALA A 236 -3.92 4.24 7.64
C ALA A 236 -4.98 3.19 7.28
N GLU A 237 -5.25 2.25 8.16
CA GLU A 237 -6.47 1.44 8.07
C GLU A 237 -7.67 2.24 8.60
N ASP A 238 -8.10 3.17 7.81
CA ASP A 238 -9.21 4.07 8.12
C ASP A 238 -9.75 4.67 6.83
N GLU A 239 -11.04 4.97 6.77
CA GLU A 239 -11.65 5.71 5.67
C GLU A 239 -12.51 6.87 6.17
N ASP A 240 -12.85 6.88 7.46
CA ASP A 240 -13.81 7.83 8.02
C ASP A 240 -13.15 9.11 8.54
N ASN A 241 -11.86 9.05 8.91
CA ASN A 241 -11.15 10.18 9.53
C ASN A 241 -10.14 10.81 8.53
N ASP A 242 -10.59 11.79 7.74
CA ASP A 242 -9.76 12.50 6.77
C ASP A 242 -8.67 13.38 7.38
N ASP A 243 -8.78 13.76 8.68
CA ASP A 243 -7.73 14.52 9.37
C ASP A 243 -6.40 13.76 9.49
N LEU A 244 -6.44 12.42 9.47
CA LEU A 244 -5.25 11.58 9.43
C LEU A 244 -4.36 11.84 8.19
N LEU A 245 -4.98 12.20 7.06
CA LEU A 245 -4.30 12.41 5.78
C LEU A 245 -3.75 13.82 5.58
N ARG A 246 -3.98 14.74 6.54
CA ARG A 246 -3.51 16.12 6.41
C ARG A 246 -2.02 16.27 6.69
N GLU A 247 -1.48 15.50 7.66
CA GLU A 247 -0.09 15.59 8.07
C GLU A 247 0.57 14.22 8.33
N ALA A 248 -0.17 13.24 8.88
CA ALA A 248 0.41 12.02 9.40
C ALA A 248 0.56 10.91 8.36
N PHE A 249 -0.46 10.68 7.55
CA PHE A 249 -0.53 9.52 6.64
C PHE A 249 -0.53 9.93 5.18
N ASP A 250 0.16 9.14 4.37
CA ASP A 250 0.23 9.31 2.92
C ASP A 250 -1.00 8.71 2.23
N MET A 251 -1.55 7.65 2.79
CA MET A 251 -2.58 6.83 2.19
C MET A 251 -3.53 6.26 3.25
N ASN A 252 -4.79 6.05 2.85
CA ASN A 252 -5.76 5.25 3.60
C ASN A 252 -6.44 4.21 2.71
N TYR A 253 -7.28 3.35 3.32
CA TYR A 253 -8.05 2.35 2.61
C TYR A 253 -9.20 2.96 1.78
N GLY A 254 -9.50 2.34 0.64
CA GLY A 254 -10.72 2.58 -0.15
C GLY A 254 -11.79 1.53 0.16
N TRP A 255 -12.22 1.43 1.42
CA TRP A 255 -13.22 0.46 1.87
C TRP A 255 -14.55 0.59 1.15
N LYS A 256 -15.03 1.82 0.96
CA LYS A 256 -16.30 2.08 0.28
C LYS A 256 -16.28 1.56 -1.16
N LEU A 257 -15.18 1.78 -1.89
CA LEU A 257 -15.06 1.23 -3.24
C LEU A 257 -14.94 -0.29 -3.22
N HIS A 258 -14.21 -0.86 -2.25
CA HIS A 258 -14.15 -2.31 -2.08
C HIS A 258 -15.56 -2.92 -1.89
N HIS A 259 -16.42 -2.30 -1.07
CA HIS A 259 -17.81 -2.73 -0.91
C HIS A 259 -18.61 -2.61 -2.21
N ILE A 260 -18.48 -1.47 -2.93
CA ILE A 260 -19.13 -1.26 -4.24
C ILE A 260 -18.71 -2.34 -5.23
N MET A 261 -17.43 -2.67 -5.34
CA MET A 261 -16.94 -3.74 -6.22
C MET A 261 -17.58 -5.10 -5.90
N ASN A 262 -17.66 -5.45 -4.62
CA ASN A 262 -18.34 -6.70 -4.20
C ASN A 262 -19.84 -6.67 -4.54
N GLU A 263 -20.53 -5.57 -4.35
CA GLU A 263 -21.95 -5.43 -4.65
C GLU A 263 -22.24 -5.40 -6.16
N ILE A 264 -21.37 -4.83 -6.98
CA ILE A 264 -21.44 -4.92 -8.43
C ILE A 264 -21.30 -6.39 -8.88
N ALA A 265 -20.31 -7.11 -8.36
CA ALA A 265 -20.11 -8.52 -8.68
C ALA A 265 -21.32 -9.37 -8.32
N GLN A 266 -22.07 -9.00 -7.29
CA GLN A 266 -23.31 -9.63 -6.84
C GLN A 266 -24.57 -9.10 -7.55
N GLY A 267 -24.43 -8.13 -8.49
CA GLY A 267 -25.53 -7.55 -9.24
C GLY A 267 -26.46 -6.62 -8.44
N LYS A 268 -25.97 -6.05 -7.32
CA LYS A 268 -26.72 -5.13 -6.44
C LYS A 268 -26.46 -3.67 -6.76
N GLN A 269 -25.27 -3.35 -7.28
CA GLN A 269 -24.83 -2.03 -7.70
C GLN A 269 -24.34 -2.08 -9.14
N ASN A 270 -23.94 -0.93 -9.71
CA ASN A 270 -23.54 -0.78 -11.10
C ASN A 270 -22.43 0.24 -11.29
N SER A 271 -21.98 0.52 -12.51
CA SER A 271 -20.87 1.43 -12.81
C SER A 271 -21.10 2.88 -12.35
N ASN A 272 -22.34 3.35 -12.23
CA ASN A 272 -22.63 4.71 -11.75
C ASN A 272 -22.27 4.89 -10.27
N ASP A 273 -22.42 3.82 -9.45
CA ASP A 273 -22.03 3.86 -8.03
C ASP A 273 -20.52 4.11 -7.85
N ILE A 274 -19.69 3.70 -8.84
CA ILE A 274 -18.25 4.02 -8.85
C ILE A 274 -18.04 5.52 -9.15
N TRP A 275 -18.82 6.12 -10.06
CA TRP A 275 -18.74 7.57 -10.33
C TRP A 275 -19.16 8.38 -9.10
N ASP A 276 -20.26 8.01 -8.45
CA ASP A 276 -20.72 8.61 -7.19
C ASP A 276 -19.66 8.49 -6.07
N TYR A 277 -18.92 7.37 -6.05
CA TYR A 277 -17.78 7.20 -5.15
C TYR A 277 -16.67 8.21 -5.42
N PHE A 278 -16.29 8.45 -6.67
CA PHE A 278 -15.24 9.42 -6.99
C PHE A 278 -15.67 10.85 -6.66
N ASP A 279 -16.91 11.23 -6.95
CA ASP A 279 -17.45 12.54 -6.57
C ASP A 279 -17.42 12.75 -5.05
N TRP A 280 -17.77 11.73 -4.28
CA TRP A 280 -17.67 11.74 -2.82
C TRP A 280 -16.20 11.80 -2.36
N ASN A 281 -15.32 10.96 -2.87
CA ASN A 281 -13.90 10.91 -2.54
C ASN A 281 -13.23 12.27 -2.73
N ASP A 282 -13.44 12.89 -3.89
CA ASP A 282 -12.82 14.17 -4.25
C ASP A 282 -13.37 15.34 -3.43
N SER A 283 -14.57 15.21 -2.87
CA SER A 283 -15.18 16.22 -1.98
C SER A 283 -14.61 16.19 -0.56
N ILE A 284 -14.04 15.08 -0.11
CA ILE A 284 -13.60 14.87 1.29
C ILE A 284 -12.08 14.89 1.42
N TYR A 285 -11.37 14.18 0.56
CA TYR A 285 -9.95 13.94 0.77
C TYR A 285 -9.05 14.93 0.02
N PRO A 286 -7.87 15.27 0.60
CA PRO A 286 -6.89 16.07 -0.11
C PRO A 286 -6.44 15.39 -1.41
N SER A 287 -6.29 16.18 -2.50
CA SER A 287 -5.90 15.67 -3.83
C SER A 287 -4.54 14.96 -3.85
N TYR A 288 -3.64 15.33 -2.94
CA TYR A 288 -2.32 14.71 -2.81
C TYR A 288 -2.38 13.33 -2.13
N SER A 289 -3.40 13.01 -1.33
CA SER A 289 -3.46 11.76 -0.59
C SER A 289 -3.80 10.58 -1.50
N TYR A 290 -3.30 9.39 -1.13
CA TYR A 290 -3.55 8.17 -1.89
C TYR A 290 -4.71 7.38 -1.29
N ARG A 291 -5.37 6.58 -2.14
CA ARG A 291 -6.30 5.52 -1.73
C ARG A 291 -5.70 4.17 -2.05
N MET A 292 -5.76 3.21 -1.12
CA MET A 292 -5.40 1.83 -1.39
C MET A 292 -6.62 1.08 -1.91
N TYR A 293 -6.50 0.49 -3.10
CA TYR A 293 -7.55 -0.33 -3.70
C TYR A 293 -7.13 -1.79 -3.79
N PHE A 294 -8.05 -2.67 -3.45
CA PHE A 294 -7.78 -4.10 -3.34
C PHE A 294 -9.05 -4.93 -3.54
N THR A 295 -8.88 -6.17 -3.96
CA THR A 295 -9.96 -7.15 -4.05
C THR A 295 -10.00 -8.09 -2.84
N SER A 296 -8.91 -8.18 -2.08
CA SER A 296 -8.82 -8.92 -0.82
C SER A 296 -7.69 -8.36 0.07
N ASN A 297 -7.73 -8.69 1.35
CA ASN A 297 -6.68 -8.54 2.35
C ASN A 297 -6.80 -9.69 3.37
N HIS A 298 -6.00 -9.67 4.43
CA HIS A 298 -6.03 -10.70 5.47
C HIS A 298 -7.39 -10.82 6.17
N ASP A 299 -8.11 -9.70 6.39
CA ASP A 299 -9.42 -9.69 7.02
C ASP A 299 -10.51 -10.21 6.08
N GLU A 300 -10.59 -9.65 4.88
CA GLU A 300 -11.57 -10.08 3.89
C GLU A 300 -11.46 -11.58 3.61
N ASN A 301 -10.24 -12.07 3.39
CA ASN A 301 -10.02 -13.49 3.15
C ASN A 301 -10.43 -14.37 4.32
N SER A 302 -10.09 -13.98 5.55
CA SER A 302 -10.36 -14.81 6.74
C SER A 302 -11.81 -14.77 7.19
N TRP A 303 -12.46 -13.58 7.13
CA TRP A 303 -13.76 -13.36 7.75
C TRP A 303 -14.92 -13.29 6.76
N ASN A 304 -14.72 -12.65 5.60
CA ASN A 304 -15.78 -12.36 4.64
C ASN A 304 -15.82 -13.32 3.44
N GLY A 305 -14.72 -14.00 3.17
CA GLY A 305 -14.60 -14.99 2.10
C GLY A 305 -13.48 -14.72 1.12
N THR A 306 -13.15 -15.73 0.35
CA THR A 306 -12.17 -15.60 -0.74
C THR A 306 -12.68 -14.64 -1.82
N VAL A 307 -11.77 -14.11 -2.65
CA VAL A 307 -12.18 -13.31 -3.82
C VAL A 307 -13.19 -14.06 -4.69
N GLN A 308 -12.96 -15.35 -4.90
CA GLN A 308 -13.86 -16.19 -5.70
C GLN A 308 -15.24 -16.35 -5.06
N GLU A 309 -15.34 -16.48 -3.73
CA GLU A 309 -16.63 -16.55 -3.02
C GLU A 309 -17.41 -15.23 -3.10
N ARG A 310 -16.71 -14.08 -3.06
CA ARG A 310 -17.32 -12.75 -3.01
C ARG A 310 -17.63 -12.18 -4.39
N MET A 311 -16.70 -12.35 -5.34
CA MET A 311 -16.73 -11.70 -6.65
C MET A 311 -16.93 -12.68 -7.83
N GLY A 312 -16.68 -13.99 -7.64
CA GLY A 312 -16.83 -14.99 -8.72
C GLY A 312 -16.06 -14.61 -9.99
N ASP A 313 -16.74 -14.65 -11.13
CA ASP A 313 -16.15 -14.32 -12.45
C ASP A 313 -15.76 -12.84 -12.60
N ALA A 314 -16.25 -11.96 -11.73
CA ALA A 314 -15.87 -10.54 -11.73
C ALA A 314 -14.48 -10.27 -11.08
N ALA A 315 -13.86 -11.25 -10.44
CA ALA A 315 -12.63 -11.08 -9.66
C ALA A 315 -11.50 -10.43 -10.48
N GLU A 316 -11.34 -10.84 -11.73
CA GLU A 316 -10.26 -10.36 -12.60
C GLU A 316 -10.48 -8.91 -13.04
N VAL A 317 -11.67 -8.55 -13.51
CA VAL A 317 -11.99 -7.16 -13.91
C VAL A 317 -11.94 -6.21 -12.72
N MET A 318 -12.26 -6.65 -11.49
CA MET A 318 -12.14 -5.85 -10.27
C MET A 318 -10.66 -5.64 -9.87
N ALA A 319 -9.80 -6.62 -10.11
CA ALA A 319 -8.36 -6.43 -9.95
C ALA A 319 -7.82 -5.39 -10.95
N VAL A 320 -8.23 -5.46 -12.22
CA VAL A 320 -7.86 -4.46 -13.25
C VAL A 320 -8.38 -3.07 -12.88
N LEU A 321 -9.62 -2.96 -12.40
CA LEU A 321 -10.18 -1.70 -11.89
C LEU A 321 -9.28 -1.10 -10.81
N SER A 322 -8.90 -1.90 -9.80
CA SER A 322 -8.06 -1.43 -8.67
C SER A 322 -6.71 -0.85 -9.07
N TYR A 323 -6.19 -1.18 -10.25
CA TYR A 323 -4.91 -0.69 -10.75
C TYR A 323 -5.02 0.48 -11.73
N THR A 324 -6.16 0.65 -12.38
CA THR A 324 -6.33 1.65 -13.45
C THR A 324 -6.95 2.96 -12.97
N ILE A 325 -7.67 2.95 -11.85
CA ILE A 325 -8.23 4.15 -11.21
C ILE A 325 -7.17 4.96 -10.44
N PRO A 326 -7.45 6.23 -10.06
CA PRO A 326 -6.54 7.05 -9.24
C PRO A 326 -6.36 6.48 -7.83
N GLY A 327 -5.19 5.93 -7.53
CA GLY A 327 -4.85 5.33 -6.25
C GLY A 327 -3.78 4.26 -6.40
N MET A 328 -3.48 3.54 -5.32
CA MET A 328 -2.45 2.49 -5.26
C MET A 328 -3.10 1.12 -5.16
N GLY A 329 -2.79 0.23 -6.12
CA GLY A 329 -3.25 -1.16 -6.08
C GLY A 329 -2.49 -1.99 -5.04
N MET A 330 -3.20 -2.88 -4.36
CA MET A 330 -2.63 -3.84 -3.41
C MET A 330 -2.98 -5.28 -3.77
N ILE A 331 -2.02 -6.18 -3.62
CA ILE A 331 -2.15 -7.62 -3.76
C ILE A 331 -2.02 -8.24 -2.38
N TYR A 332 -2.98 -9.05 -1.97
CA TYR A 332 -2.85 -9.92 -0.81
C TYR A 332 -2.12 -11.20 -1.19
N ASN A 333 -1.20 -11.66 -0.37
CA ASN A 333 -0.38 -12.83 -0.65
C ASN A 333 -1.22 -14.07 -1.03
N GLY A 334 -0.83 -14.71 -2.12
CA GLY A 334 -1.55 -15.86 -2.68
C GLY A 334 -2.57 -15.50 -3.78
N GLN A 335 -2.94 -14.23 -4.00
CA GLN A 335 -3.84 -13.87 -5.09
C GLN A 335 -3.26 -14.24 -6.46
N GLU A 336 -1.94 -14.07 -6.66
CA GLU A 336 -1.26 -14.51 -7.88
C GLU A 336 -1.28 -16.03 -8.08
N ALA A 337 -1.38 -16.78 -6.97
CA ALA A 337 -1.53 -18.23 -6.97
C ALA A 337 -3.00 -18.69 -7.06
N GLY A 338 -3.94 -17.76 -7.19
CA GLY A 338 -5.37 -18.10 -7.24
C GLY A 338 -5.91 -18.62 -5.91
N LEU A 339 -5.44 -18.07 -4.77
CA LEU A 339 -5.85 -18.47 -3.43
C LEU A 339 -7.38 -18.46 -3.28
N ASN A 340 -7.97 -19.66 -3.30
CA ASN A 340 -9.40 -19.88 -3.08
C ASN A 340 -9.65 -20.66 -1.79
N LYS A 341 -9.02 -20.20 -0.71
CA LYS A 341 -9.11 -20.76 0.64
C LYS A 341 -9.13 -19.62 1.64
N ARG A 342 -10.06 -19.67 2.58
CA ARG A 342 -10.03 -18.78 3.75
C ARG A 342 -8.92 -19.23 4.68
N LEU A 343 -7.87 -18.42 4.82
CA LEU A 343 -6.76 -18.74 5.70
C LEU A 343 -7.19 -18.62 7.17
N ALA A 344 -6.85 -19.62 7.97
CA ALA A 344 -7.21 -19.67 9.37
C ALA A 344 -6.42 -18.61 10.17
N PHE A 345 -7.10 -17.58 10.67
CA PHE A 345 -6.47 -16.39 11.27
C PHE A 345 -5.66 -16.69 12.52
N PHE A 346 -6.16 -17.58 13.39
CA PHE A 346 -5.54 -17.88 14.70
C PHE A 346 -4.68 -19.14 14.72
N GLU A 347 -4.50 -19.76 13.54
CA GLU A 347 -3.84 -21.04 13.41
C GLU A 347 -2.73 -20.99 12.34
N LYS A 348 -1.90 -22.03 12.28
CA LYS A 348 -1.01 -22.25 11.15
C LYS A 348 -1.85 -22.74 9.97
N ASP A 349 -1.73 -22.05 8.88
CA ASP A 349 -2.28 -22.44 7.59
C ASP A 349 -1.25 -22.12 6.50
N THR A 350 -1.43 -22.60 5.27
CA THR A 350 -0.45 -22.37 4.20
C THR A 350 -1.13 -22.07 2.86
N ILE A 351 -0.44 -21.25 2.08
CA ILE A 351 -0.78 -20.95 0.70
C ILE A 351 -0.11 -22.00 -0.19
N SER A 352 -0.83 -22.61 -1.13
CA SER A 352 -0.20 -23.41 -2.18
C SER A 352 0.34 -22.50 -3.27
N TRP A 353 1.59 -22.76 -3.66
CA TRP A 353 2.31 -22.06 -4.72
C TRP A 353 2.55 -22.96 -5.96
N ASP A 354 1.84 -24.08 -6.07
CA ASP A 354 2.01 -25.06 -7.13
C ASP A 354 1.59 -24.51 -8.50
N GLU A 355 0.58 -23.64 -8.52
CA GLU A 355 0.08 -22.96 -9.71
C GLU A 355 -0.02 -21.46 -9.44
N MET A 356 0.19 -20.65 -10.48
CA MET A 356 0.10 -19.20 -10.38
C MET A 356 -0.69 -18.61 -11.55
N PRO A 357 -2.01 -18.90 -11.64
CA PRO A 357 -2.83 -18.53 -12.78
C PRO A 357 -2.91 -17.02 -13.01
N TYR A 358 -2.80 -16.20 -11.95
CA TYR A 358 -2.90 -14.75 -12.03
C TYR A 358 -1.55 -14.01 -11.93
N TYR A 359 -0.42 -14.74 -11.90
CA TYR A 359 0.91 -14.12 -11.84
C TYR A 359 1.15 -13.16 -13.01
N ASN A 360 0.83 -13.58 -14.23
CA ASN A 360 1.01 -12.74 -15.41
C ASN A 360 0.10 -11.52 -15.41
N LEU A 361 -1.14 -11.65 -14.94
CA LEU A 361 -2.07 -10.51 -14.79
C LEU A 361 -1.47 -9.47 -13.84
N TYR A 362 -1.14 -9.86 -12.61
CA TYR A 362 -0.58 -8.92 -11.61
C TYR A 362 0.77 -8.35 -12.04
N SER A 363 1.63 -9.14 -12.68
CA SER A 363 2.89 -8.64 -13.25
C SER A 363 2.64 -7.57 -14.32
N THR A 364 1.64 -7.79 -15.20
CA THR A 364 1.25 -6.81 -16.23
C THR A 364 0.68 -5.54 -15.60
N LEU A 365 -0.18 -5.66 -14.59
CA LEU A 365 -0.78 -4.52 -13.88
C LEU A 365 0.27 -3.69 -13.13
N ASN A 366 1.20 -4.34 -12.43
CA ASN A 366 2.30 -3.68 -11.76
C ASN A 366 3.19 -2.91 -12.76
N LYS A 367 3.54 -3.56 -13.88
CA LYS A 367 4.32 -2.94 -14.94
C LYS A 367 3.56 -1.79 -15.61
N LEU A 368 2.28 -1.98 -15.89
CA LEU A 368 1.41 -0.95 -16.47
C LEU A 368 1.42 0.31 -15.60
N LYS A 369 1.24 0.15 -14.29
CA LYS A 369 1.30 1.26 -13.32
C LYS A 369 2.65 1.97 -13.34
N LYS A 370 3.74 1.20 -13.37
CA LYS A 370 5.11 1.71 -13.35
C LYS A 370 5.45 2.54 -14.58
N ASP A 371 5.08 2.03 -15.74
CA ASP A 371 5.52 2.56 -17.04
C ASP A 371 4.62 3.71 -17.56
N ASN A 372 3.42 3.90 -16.97
CA ASN A 372 2.46 4.87 -17.47
C ASN A 372 2.20 5.99 -16.45
N PRO A 373 2.80 7.18 -16.63
CA PRO A 373 2.57 8.34 -15.75
C PRO A 373 1.09 8.66 -15.54
N ALA A 374 0.24 8.46 -16.52
CA ALA A 374 -1.20 8.65 -16.38
C ALA A 374 -1.80 7.86 -15.20
N LEU A 375 -1.24 6.70 -14.86
CA LEU A 375 -1.73 5.81 -13.80
C LEU A 375 -1.07 6.05 -12.43
N TRP A 376 -0.11 6.95 -12.31
CA TRP A 376 0.61 7.16 -11.06
C TRP A 376 -0.32 7.60 -9.92
N ASN A 377 0.17 7.56 -8.69
CA ASN A 377 -0.60 7.80 -7.48
C ASN A 377 -0.76 9.30 -7.19
N GLY A 378 -1.91 9.67 -6.60
CA GLY A 378 -2.19 11.04 -6.17
C GLY A 378 -1.98 12.08 -7.28
N GLU A 379 -1.37 13.18 -6.96
CA GLU A 379 -1.10 14.30 -7.89
C GLU A 379 -0.10 13.97 -9.01
N TYR A 380 0.62 12.85 -8.90
CA TYR A 380 1.57 12.43 -9.92
C TYR A 380 0.90 11.79 -11.14
N GLY A 381 -0.34 11.32 -11.00
CA GLY A 381 -1.11 10.68 -12.08
C GLY A 381 -2.15 11.60 -12.70
N GLY A 382 -2.77 11.13 -13.79
CA GLY A 382 -3.89 11.81 -14.42
C GLY A 382 -5.19 11.63 -13.63
N SER A 383 -6.05 12.64 -13.66
CA SER A 383 -7.42 12.50 -13.17
C SER A 383 -8.23 11.53 -14.05
N ILE A 384 -9.30 10.99 -13.48
CA ILE A 384 -10.26 10.16 -14.21
C ILE A 384 -11.20 11.03 -15.04
N THR A 385 -11.35 10.73 -16.33
CA THR A 385 -12.31 11.42 -17.22
C THR A 385 -13.23 10.40 -17.86
N ARG A 386 -14.54 10.55 -17.63
CA ARG A 386 -15.56 9.61 -18.10
C ARG A 386 -15.60 9.55 -19.63
N LEU A 387 -15.75 8.33 -20.15
CA LEU A 387 -16.14 8.06 -21.53
C LEU A 387 -17.59 7.59 -21.56
N GLY A 388 -18.37 8.05 -22.58
CA GLY A 388 -19.81 7.81 -22.62
C GLY A 388 -20.59 8.67 -21.63
N ASP A 389 -21.78 8.23 -21.29
CA ASP A 389 -22.71 8.93 -20.40
C ASP A 389 -23.32 8.00 -19.32
N GLU A 390 -24.16 8.55 -18.46
CA GLU A 390 -24.80 7.86 -17.34
C GLU A 390 -25.83 6.80 -17.75
N SER A 391 -26.27 6.78 -19.01
CA SER A 391 -27.23 5.78 -19.50
C SER A 391 -26.65 4.38 -19.53
N ASN A 392 -25.33 4.23 -19.62
CA ASN A 392 -24.65 2.94 -19.54
C ASN A 392 -24.29 2.60 -18.09
N GLN A 393 -25.09 1.73 -17.50
CA GLN A 393 -24.92 1.28 -16.11
C GLN A 393 -24.02 0.04 -15.98
N TYR A 394 -23.57 -0.54 -17.10
CA TYR A 394 -22.84 -1.83 -17.08
C TYR A 394 -21.37 -1.69 -17.47
N VAL A 395 -21.01 -0.60 -18.15
CA VAL A 395 -19.64 -0.37 -18.56
C VAL A 395 -19.07 0.85 -17.84
N PHE A 396 -17.98 0.62 -17.10
CA PHE A 396 -17.20 1.68 -16.50
C PHE A 396 -16.05 2.02 -17.44
N ALA A 397 -16.16 3.16 -18.10
CA ALA A 397 -15.20 3.57 -19.13
C ALA A 397 -14.67 4.98 -18.86
N PHE A 398 -13.34 5.12 -18.91
CA PHE A 398 -12.66 6.38 -18.64
C PHE A 398 -11.30 6.42 -19.31
N TYR A 399 -10.72 7.62 -19.36
CA TYR A 399 -9.29 7.78 -19.65
C TYR A 399 -8.61 8.63 -18.58
N ARG A 400 -7.31 8.44 -18.48
CA ARG A 400 -6.39 9.23 -17.65
C ARG A 400 -5.24 9.71 -18.53
N GLU A 401 -4.78 10.95 -18.29
CA GLU A 401 -3.72 11.57 -19.07
C GLU A 401 -2.73 12.31 -18.15
N ALA A 402 -1.43 12.06 -18.32
CA ALA A 402 -0.36 12.81 -17.70
C ALA A 402 0.91 12.71 -18.55
N ASP A 403 1.70 13.78 -18.63
CA ASP A 403 3.02 13.82 -19.31
C ASP A 403 3.02 13.26 -20.75
N ASN A 404 1.98 13.56 -21.55
CA ASN A 404 1.75 13.02 -22.89
C ASN A 404 1.53 11.48 -22.95
N ASN A 405 1.32 10.84 -21.81
CA ASN A 405 0.89 9.46 -21.71
C ASN A 405 -0.61 9.41 -21.53
N ASN A 406 -1.28 8.50 -22.22
CA ASN A 406 -2.72 8.34 -22.18
C ASN A 406 -3.09 6.88 -21.97
N VAL A 407 -3.94 6.60 -20.98
CA VAL A 407 -4.46 5.27 -20.69
C VAL A 407 -5.97 5.30 -20.69
N ILE A 408 -6.58 4.46 -21.50
CA ILE A 408 -8.04 4.28 -21.59
C ILE A 408 -8.39 2.94 -20.97
N SER A 409 -9.33 2.93 -20.04
CA SER A 409 -9.86 1.72 -19.42
C SER A 409 -11.35 1.60 -19.75
N ILE A 410 -11.75 0.44 -20.28
CA ILE A 410 -13.14 0.12 -20.61
C ILE A 410 -13.44 -1.24 -19.99
N LEU A 411 -14.30 -1.25 -18.98
CA LEU A 411 -14.56 -2.42 -18.12
C LEU A 411 -16.04 -2.78 -18.18
N ASN A 412 -16.36 -3.97 -18.66
CA ASN A 412 -17.72 -4.51 -18.55
C ASN A 412 -17.93 -5.06 -17.13
N LEU A 413 -18.64 -4.32 -16.32
CA LEU A 413 -18.97 -4.64 -14.93
C LEU A 413 -20.31 -5.40 -14.82
N SER A 414 -20.58 -6.31 -15.76
CA SER A 414 -21.80 -7.12 -15.76
C SER A 414 -21.56 -8.55 -16.24
N ASN A 415 -22.44 -9.44 -15.84
CA ASN A 415 -22.45 -10.86 -16.24
C ASN A 415 -23.06 -11.12 -17.62
N LYS A 416 -23.08 -10.10 -18.48
CA LYS A 416 -23.63 -10.18 -19.85
C LYS A 416 -22.72 -9.46 -20.82
N PRO A 417 -22.67 -9.92 -22.10
CA PRO A 417 -22.01 -9.14 -23.14
C PRO A 417 -22.59 -7.73 -23.26
N GLN A 418 -21.73 -6.75 -23.49
CA GLN A 418 -22.09 -5.35 -23.69
C GLN A 418 -21.53 -4.82 -24.99
N SER A 419 -22.26 -3.91 -25.61
CA SER A 419 -21.80 -3.08 -26.71
C SER A 419 -21.74 -1.63 -26.22
N PHE A 420 -20.54 -1.10 -26.09
CA PHE A 420 -20.28 0.25 -25.59
C PHE A 420 -19.90 1.17 -26.72
N GLU A 421 -20.68 2.26 -26.89
CA GLU A 421 -20.44 3.28 -27.89
C GLU A 421 -20.06 4.59 -27.20
N PHE A 422 -19.02 5.22 -27.68
CA PHE A 422 -18.61 6.55 -27.23
C PHE A 422 -18.03 7.37 -28.38
N GLU A 423 -18.01 8.67 -28.24
CA GLU A 423 -17.39 9.61 -29.15
C GLU A 423 -16.42 10.51 -28.40
N SER A 424 -15.19 10.60 -28.88
CA SER A 424 -14.19 11.52 -28.33
C SER A 424 -13.24 11.99 -29.40
N SER A 425 -12.96 13.29 -29.41
CA SER A 425 -11.94 13.88 -30.28
C SER A 425 -10.55 13.94 -29.65
N ASN A 426 -10.48 13.86 -28.32
CA ASN A 426 -9.24 14.11 -27.58
C ASN A 426 -8.33 12.88 -27.49
N ILE A 427 -8.90 11.67 -27.66
CA ILE A 427 -8.19 10.40 -27.52
C ILE A 427 -8.12 9.61 -28.83
N ASN A 428 -8.19 10.30 -29.97
CA ASN A 428 -8.06 9.63 -31.28
C ASN A 428 -6.65 9.06 -31.47
N GLY A 429 -6.55 7.86 -32.05
CA GLY A 429 -5.31 7.23 -32.44
C GLY A 429 -5.31 5.70 -32.28
N ASP A 430 -4.15 5.12 -32.55
CA ASP A 430 -3.90 3.70 -32.33
C ASP A 430 -3.36 3.48 -30.92
N TYR A 431 -3.96 2.55 -30.23
CA TYR A 431 -3.63 2.15 -28.86
C TYR A 431 -3.30 0.67 -28.81
N MET A 432 -2.40 0.28 -27.93
CA MET A 432 -2.14 -1.12 -27.62
C MET A 432 -2.93 -1.52 -26.37
N ASP A 433 -3.66 -2.62 -26.44
CA ASP A 433 -4.17 -3.27 -25.22
C ASP A 433 -3.00 -3.84 -24.43
N ALA A 434 -2.75 -3.28 -23.27
CA ALA A 434 -1.59 -3.64 -22.43
C ALA A 434 -1.66 -5.08 -21.89
N ILE A 435 -2.85 -5.70 -21.89
CA ILE A 435 -3.07 -7.03 -21.32
C ILE A 435 -3.17 -8.07 -22.45
N LYS A 436 -3.93 -7.79 -23.51
CA LYS A 436 -4.16 -8.72 -24.62
C LYS A 436 -3.13 -8.59 -25.75
N GLY A 437 -2.38 -7.46 -25.81
CA GLY A 437 -1.35 -7.20 -26.83
C GLY A 437 -1.91 -6.86 -28.21
N GLU A 438 -3.18 -6.49 -28.32
CA GLU A 438 -3.86 -6.16 -29.58
C GLU A 438 -3.85 -4.65 -29.81
N THR A 439 -3.83 -4.22 -31.08
CA THR A 439 -3.97 -2.81 -31.43
C THR A 439 -5.42 -2.45 -31.71
N ILE A 440 -5.91 -1.39 -31.06
CA ILE A 440 -7.25 -0.86 -31.23
C ILE A 440 -7.18 0.59 -31.68
N THR A 441 -7.84 0.92 -32.79
CA THR A 441 -7.93 2.30 -33.30
C THR A 441 -9.16 2.98 -32.73
N ILE A 442 -8.96 4.10 -32.04
CA ILE A 442 -10.03 5.00 -31.56
C ILE A 442 -10.12 6.17 -32.55
N GLN A 443 -11.28 6.35 -33.15
CA GLN A 443 -11.49 7.44 -34.10
C GLN A 443 -12.95 7.91 -34.11
N GLY A 444 -13.19 9.12 -33.61
CA GLY A 444 -14.53 9.72 -33.56
C GLY A 444 -15.49 8.81 -32.76
N LYS A 445 -16.58 8.42 -33.42
CA LYS A 445 -17.55 7.47 -32.87
C LYS A 445 -16.98 6.06 -32.93
N THR A 446 -16.75 5.47 -31.78
CA THR A 446 -16.14 4.13 -31.60
C THR A 446 -17.10 3.19 -30.87
N VAL A 447 -17.20 1.95 -31.33
CA VAL A 447 -18.01 0.90 -30.71
C VAL A 447 -17.10 -0.24 -30.28
N ILE A 448 -17.17 -0.60 -28.99
CA ILE A 448 -16.42 -1.72 -28.40
C ILE A 448 -17.44 -2.80 -27.95
N ASN A 449 -17.26 -4.03 -28.43
CA ASN A 449 -18.05 -5.18 -27.98
C ASN A 449 -17.22 -5.99 -27.00
N MET A 450 -17.78 -6.31 -25.86
CA MET A 450 -17.13 -7.01 -24.75
C MET A 450 -17.98 -8.19 -24.29
N ASP A 451 -17.35 -9.28 -23.96
CA ASP A 451 -18.00 -10.39 -23.24
C ASP A 451 -18.32 -10.01 -21.79
N ALA A 452 -19.02 -10.87 -21.07
CA ALA A 452 -19.30 -10.68 -19.64
C ALA A 452 -17.99 -10.54 -18.84
N TRP A 453 -17.89 -9.52 -17.97
CA TRP A 453 -16.72 -9.23 -17.13
C TRP A 453 -15.41 -8.98 -17.90
N ASP A 454 -15.51 -8.71 -19.21
CA ASP A 454 -14.37 -8.40 -20.06
C ASP A 454 -13.86 -6.96 -19.83
N TYR A 455 -12.60 -6.73 -20.18
CA TYR A 455 -11.95 -5.42 -20.00
C TYR A 455 -10.92 -5.15 -21.09
N LEU A 456 -10.68 -3.86 -21.32
CA LEU A 456 -9.63 -3.34 -22.19
C LEU A 456 -8.86 -2.26 -21.43
N VAL A 457 -7.54 -2.33 -21.47
CA VAL A 457 -6.64 -1.30 -20.95
C VAL A 457 -5.70 -0.87 -22.05
N LEU A 458 -6.03 0.25 -22.67
CA LEU A 458 -5.41 0.75 -23.87
C LEU A 458 -4.37 1.83 -23.53
N VAL A 459 -3.14 1.66 -23.99
CA VAL A 459 -2.01 2.57 -23.73
C VAL A 459 -1.48 3.19 -25.02
N LYS A 460 -1.03 4.47 -24.91
CA LYS A 460 -0.42 5.21 -26.03
C LYS A 460 0.71 6.08 -25.55
#